data_3f2814a169c1aa3366dd23a025d8aeb5
#
_entry.id   3f2814a169c1aa3366dd23a025d8aeb5
#
_cell.length_a   1.000
_cell.length_b   1.000
_cell.length_c   1.000
_cell.angle_alpha   90.00
_cell.angle_beta   90.00
_cell.angle_gamma   90.00
#
_symmetry.space_group_name_H-M   'P 1'
#
loop_
_entity.id
_entity.type
_entity.pdbx_description
1 polymer ?
#
loop_
_entity_poly.entity_id
_entity_poly.type
_entity_poly.pdbx_seq_one_letter_code
_entity_poly.pdbx_strand_id
1 'polypeptide(L)'
;LPPEAQEKVGFCPLKELGVSKIVLTGSGGPFRYTLLNEFEHITPEQAVAHPNWSMGKKISVDSATMMNKGLEYIEARWLFNASADEMEVIIHPQSIIHSMVRYVDGSVIAQMGNPDMRTPIAETMAYPNRTVSGVEPLDFFKIKELTFIEPDFNRYPNLKLAIDAFAEGQYATTAMNAANEIAVQAFLDGYIKFTDIAKINQASVEQMPSSTISSIDDVLAVDKQARELADSLIKKLM
;
A
#
# COMPACT_ATOMS: atom_id res chain seq x y z
N LEU A 1 10.12 7.10 -11.83
CA LEU A 1 11.16 7.65 -12.71
C LEU A 1 10.51 8.46 -13.83
N PRO A 2 11.07 9.62 -14.25
CA PRO A 2 10.60 10.33 -15.43
C PRO A 2 10.70 9.44 -16.68
N PRO A 3 9.84 9.62 -17.71
CA PRO A 3 9.83 8.80 -18.92
C PRO A 3 11.21 8.60 -19.55
N GLU A 4 12.00 9.67 -19.63
CA GLU A 4 13.38 9.64 -20.19
C GLU A 4 14.34 8.76 -19.35
N ALA A 5 14.13 8.65 -18.04
CA ALA A 5 14.94 7.80 -17.19
C ALA A 5 14.49 6.33 -17.29
N GLN A 6 13.21 6.09 -17.56
CA GLN A 6 12.65 4.76 -17.77
C GLN A 6 13.17 4.15 -19.08
N GLU A 7 13.23 4.91 -20.17
CA GLU A 7 13.85 4.47 -21.43
C GLU A 7 15.31 4.04 -21.23
N LYS A 8 16.07 4.79 -20.42
CA LYS A 8 17.48 4.49 -20.13
C LYS A 8 17.70 3.20 -19.32
N VAL A 9 16.71 2.78 -18.53
CA VAL A 9 16.78 1.53 -17.75
C VAL A 9 16.06 0.36 -18.44
N GLY A 10 15.64 0.54 -19.70
CA GLY A 10 15.02 -0.53 -20.50
C GLY A 10 13.56 -0.79 -20.12
N PHE A 11 12.85 0.20 -19.63
CA PHE A 11 11.43 0.09 -19.28
C PHE A 11 10.56 0.00 -20.53
N CYS A 12 9.88 -1.13 -20.72
CA CYS A 12 8.90 -1.27 -21.79
C CYS A 12 7.55 -0.70 -21.36
N PRO A 13 6.88 0.12 -22.20
CA PRO A 13 5.52 0.55 -21.96
C PRO A 13 4.58 -0.64 -21.83
N LEU A 14 3.69 -0.64 -20.84
CA LEU A 14 2.78 -1.76 -20.56
C LEU A 14 1.94 -2.15 -21.78
N LYS A 15 1.46 -1.17 -22.55
CA LYS A 15 0.66 -1.40 -23.76
C LYS A 15 1.40 -2.16 -24.85
N GLU A 16 2.70 -1.92 -25.04
CA GLU A 16 3.51 -2.62 -26.03
C GLU A 16 3.72 -4.10 -25.66
N LEU A 17 3.67 -4.41 -24.36
CA LEU A 17 3.71 -5.77 -23.84
C LEU A 17 2.32 -6.44 -23.82
N GLY A 18 1.27 -5.77 -24.30
CA GLY A 18 -0.09 -6.25 -24.24
C GLY A 18 -0.67 -6.29 -22.82
N VAL A 19 -0.07 -5.58 -21.87
CA VAL A 19 -0.56 -5.48 -20.49
C VAL A 19 -1.69 -4.48 -20.43
N SER A 20 -2.84 -4.91 -19.91
CA SER A 20 -4.01 -4.05 -19.69
C SER A 20 -4.08 -3.52 -18.26
N LYS A 21 -3.67 -4.33 -17.26
CA LYS A 21 -3.64 -3.93 -15.85
C LYS A 21 -2.55 -4.63 -15.06
N ILE A 22 -1.97 -3.88 -14.13
CA ILE A 22 -1.23 -4.42 -12.99
C ILE A 22 -2.20 -4.52 -11.84
N VAL A 23 -2.32 -5.70 -11.24
CA VAL A 23 -3.25 -5.98 -10.15
C VAL A 23 -2.46 -6.23 -8.88
N LEU A 24 -2.62 -5.34 -7.90
CA LEU A 24 -2.06 -5.48 -6.57
C LEU A 24 -3.04 -6.20 -5.67
N THR A 25 -2.58 -7.23 -4.97
CA THR A 25 -3.38 -7.94 -3.99
C THR A 25 -3.03 -7.51 -2.57
N GLY A 26 -4.01 -7.43 -1.69
CA GLY A 26 -3.82 -7.22 -0.26
C GLY A 26 -4.71 -8.13 0.55
N SER A 27 -4.32 -8.50 1.78
CA SER A 27 -5.15 -9.34 2.65
C SER A 27 -6.44 -8.66 3.13
N GLY A 28 -6.50 -7.33 3.05
CA GLY A 28 -7.55 -6.51 3.67
C GLY A 28 -7.37 -6.33 5.19
N GLY A 29 -6.25 -6.78 5.74
CA GLY A 29 -5.93 -6.67 7.16
C GLY A 29 -6.85 -7.49 8.08
N PRO A 30 -6.73 -7.30 9.41
CA PRO A 30 -7.51 -8.04 10.39
C PRO A 30 -9.00 -7.65 10.41
N PHE A 31 -9.35 -6.44 9.97
CA PHE A 31 -10.70 -5.86 10.13
C PHE A 31 -11.57 -5.92 8.88
N ARG A 32 -11.20 -6.74 7.88
CA ARG A 32 -11.95 -6.84 6.62
C ARG A 32 -13.41 -7.28 6.76
N TYR A 33 -13.76 -7.95 7.85
CA TYR A 33 -15.13 -8.40 8.14
C TYR A 33 -15.75 -7.72 9.37
N THR A 34 -15.00 -6.87 10.07
CA THR A 34 -15.48 -6.10 11.23
C THR A 34 -16.52 -5.07 10.79
N LEU A 35 -17.58 -4.86 11.55
CA LEU A 35 -18.57 -3.85 11.23
C LEU A 35 -17.97 -2.45 11.33
N LEU A 36 -18.34 -1.53 10.43
CA LEU A 36 -17.75 -0.17 10.37
C LEU A 36 -17.99 0.62 11.67
N ASN A 37 -19.12 0.42 12.33
CA ASN A 37 -19.43 1.07 13.61
C ASN A 37 -18.56 0.58 14.78
N GLU A 38 -17.82 -0.51 14.61
CA GLU A 38 -16.90 -1.03 15.62
C GLU A 38 -15.47 -0.45 15.46
N PHE A 39 -15.19 0.21 14.34
CA PHE A 39 -13.83 0.72 14.05
C PHE A 39 -13.33 1.74 15.09
N GLU A 40 -14.21 2.49 15.72
CA GLU A 40 -13.83 3.43 16.79
C GLU A 40 -13.28 2.74 18.05
N HIS A 41 -13.54 1.45 18.22
CA HIS A 41 -13.15 0.67 19.38
C HIS A 41 -11.94 -0.24 19.11
N ILE A 42 -11.36 -0.19 17.90
CA ILE A 42 -10.17 -0.96 17.56
C ILE A 42 -8.99 -0.47 18.40
N THR A 43 -8.35 -1.42 19.09
CA THR A 43 -7.18 -1.15 19.92
C THR A 43 -5.87 -1.37 19.14
N PRO A 44 -4.74 -0.78 19.60
CA PRO A 44 -3.43 -1.05 19.03
C PRO A 44 -3.08 -2.55 18.97
N GLU A 45 -3.40 -3.30 20.03
CA GLU A 45 -3.12 -4.74 20.09
C GLU A 45 -3.87 -5.52 19.01
N GLN A 46 -5.12 -5.16 18.75
CA GLN A 46 -5.92 -5.75 17.69
C GLN A 46 -5.37 -5.40 16.30
N ALA A 47 -4.95 -4.14 16.11
CA ALA A 47 -4.42 -3.68 14.83
C ALA A 47 -3.07 -4.30 14.45
N VAL A 48 -2.24 -4.66 15.43
CA VAL A 48 -0.95 -5.33 15.17
C VAL A 48 -1.07 -6.83 15.01
N ALA A 49 -2.22 -7.44 15.33
CA ALA A 49 -2.48 -8.86 15.18
C ALA A 49 -2.85 -9.23 13.72
N HIS A 50 -1.85 -9.19 12.81
CA HIS A 50 -2.07 -9.52 11.41
C HIS A 50 -2.34 -11.03 11.22
N PRO A 51 -3.40 -11.43 10.44
CA PRO A 51 -3.83 -12.83 10.35
C PRO A 51 -2.82 -13.76 9.65
N ASN A 52 -2.02 -13.25 8.71
CA ASN A 52 -1.17 -14.08 7.85
C ASN A 52 0.34 -13.78 8.00
N TRP A 53 0.72 -12.62 8.55
CA TRP A 53 2.09 -12.15 8.58
C TRP A 53 2.52 -11.76 10.00
N SER A 54 3.73 -12.16 10.39
CA SER A 54 4.38 -11.60 11.57
C SER A 54 5.24 -10.41 11.14
N MET A 55 4.80 -9.20 11.48
CA MET A 55 5.40 -7.94 11.01
C MET A 55 5.63 -6.97 12.16
N GLY A 56 6.39 -5.91 11.89
CA GLY A 56 6.53 -4.78 12.81
C GLY A 56 5.21 -4.06 13.05
N LYS A 57 5.10 -3.33 14.18
CA LYS A 57 3.86 -2.67 14.60
C LYS A 57 3.34 -1.68 13.55
N LYS A 58 4.21 -0.82 13.02
CA LYS A 58 3.82 0.22 12.03
C LYS A 58 3.19 -0.39 10.78
N ILE A 59 3.87 -1.35 10.14
CA ILE A 59 3.36 -1.97 8.90
C ILE A 59 2.11 -2.82 9.15
N SER A 60 1.91 -3.36 10.36
CA SER A 60 0.69 -4.07 10.72
C SER A 60 -0.51 -3.13 10.77
N VAL A 61 -0.36 -1.92 11.33
CA VAL A 61 -1.39 -0.88 11.29
C VAL A 61 -1.63 -0.39 9.86
N ASP A 62 -0.59 -0.20 9.06
CA ASP A 62 -0.72 0.17 7.65
C ASP A 62 -1.46 -0.92 6.84
N SER A 63 -1.25 -2.19 7.16
CA SER A 63 -2.02 -3.28 6.58
C SER A 63 -3.49 -3.23 7.01
N ALA A 64 -3.75 -2.96 8.29
CA ALA A 64 -5.10 -2.86 8.83
C ALA A 64 -5.91 -1.70 8.22
N THR A 65 -5.27 -0.57 7.93
CA THR A 65 -5.86 0.61 7.29
C THR A 65 -5.83 0.56 5.76
N MET A 66 -5.15 -0.44 5.16
CA MET A 66 -4.81 -0.52 3.74
C MET A 66 -3.91 0.64 3.24
N MET A 67 -3.31 1.43 4.13
CA MET A 67 -2.29 2.41 3.74
C MET A 67 -1.08 1.73 3.11
N ASN A 68 -0.65 0.57 3.63
CA ASN A 68 0.46 -0.19 3.03
C ASN A 68 0.17 -0.47 1.54
N LYS A 69 -1.04 -0.90 1.21
CA LYS A 69 -1.44 -1.14 -0.17
C LYS A 69 -1.54 0.16 -1.00
N GLY A 70 -1.90 1.26 -0.34
CA GLY A 70 -1.85 2.60 -0.95
C GLY A 70 -0.42 3.03 -1.31
N LEU A 71 0.54 2.80 -0.43
CA LEU A 71 1.97 3.07 -0.70
C LEU A 71 2.50 2.17 -1.82
N GLU A 72 2.16 0.89 -1.82
CA GLU A 72 2.51 -0.03 -2.91
C GLU A 72 1.85 0.35 -4.26
N TYR A 73 0.63 0.92 -4.24
CA TYR A 73 0.01 1.48 -5.44
C TYR A 73 0.82 2.63 -6.01
N ILE A 74 1.27 3.56 -5.16
CA ILE A 74 2.13 4.68 -5.56
C ILE A 74 3.46 4.16 -6.11
N GLU A 75 4.08 3.20 -5.43
CA GLU A 75 5.32 2.57 -5.87
C GLU A 75 5.18 1.90 -7.24
N ALA A 76 4.15 1.09 -7.44
CA ALA A 76 3.91 0.42 -8.71
C ALA A 76 3.64 1.41 -9.84
N ARG A 77 2.89 2.52 -9.58
CA ARG A 77 2.69 3.59 -10.56
C ARG A 77 4.02 4.17 -11.05
N TRP A 78 4.96 4.41 -10.13
CA TRP A 78 6.29 4.91 -10.46
C TRP A 78 7.15 3.87 -11.16
N LEU A 79 7.22 2.65 -10.64
CA LEU A 79 8.07 1.59 -11.17
C LEU A 79 7.67 1.17 -12.59
N PHE A 80 6.39 1.08 -12.87
CA PHE A 80 5.86 0.60 -14.14
C PHE A 80 5.40 1.72 -15.08
N ASN A 81 5.51 3.00 -14.67
CA ASN A 81 4.94 4.14 -15.39
C ASN A 81 3.47 3.90 -15.78
N ALA A 82 2.73 3.25 -14.89
CA ALA A 82 1.35 2.87 -15.14
C ALA A 82 0.41 4.08 -14.98
N SER A 83 -0.58 4.21 -15.83
CA SER A 83 -1.69 5.15 -15.66
C SER A 83 -2.66 4.64 -14.56
N ALA A 84 -3.58 5.49 -14.10
CA ALA A 84 -4.59 5.07 -13.12
C ALA A 84 -5.45 3.92 -13.66
N ASP A 85 -5.78 3.97 -14.95
CA ASP A 85 -6.59 2.94 -15.60
C ASP A 85 -5.85 1.61 -15.78
N GLU A 86 -4.53 1.60 -15.70
CA GLU A 86 -3.71 0.39 -15.79
C GLU A 86 -3.43 -0.25 -14.42
N MET A 87 -3.97 0.33 -13.34
CA MET A 87 -3.83 -0.21 -11.98
C MET A 87 -5.16 -0.74 -11.45
N GLU A 88 -5.07 -1.81 -10.67
CA GLU A 88 -6.21 -2.37 -9.94
C GLU A 88 -5.74 -2.87 -8.57
N VAL A 89 -6.56 -2.71 -7.54
CA VAL A 89 -6.31 -3.26 -6.20
C VAL A 89 -7.42 -4.22 -5.86
N ILE A 90 -7.05 -5.42 -5.42
CA ILE A 90 -8.00 -6.47 -5.03
C ILE A 90 -7.65 -6.96 -3.62
N ILE A 91 -8.66 -7.20 -2.80
CA ILE A 91 -8.49 -7.89 -1.52
C ILE A 91 -8.51 -9.39 -1.76
N HIS A 92 -7.44 -10.05 -1.36
CA HIS A 92 -7.26 -11.50 -1.40
C HIS A 92 -6.90 -12.02 -0.01
N PRO A 93 -7.90 -12.46 0.78
CA PRO A 93 -7.71 -12.79 2.20
C PRO A 93 -6.65 -13.85 2.48
N GLN A 94 -6.47 -14.81 1.59
CA GLN A 94 -5.52 -15.90 1.77
C GLN A 94 -4.06 -15.47 1.57
N SER A 95 -3.80 -14.32 0.93
CA SER A 95 -2.46 -13.81 0.62
C SER A 95 -1.54 -14.83 -0.08
N ILE A 96 -2.11 -15.68 -0.92
CA ILE A 96 -1.39 -16.67 -1.74
C ILE A 96 -0.96 -16.06 -3.06
N ILE A 97 -1.82 -15.24 -3.66
CA ILE A 97 -1.50 -14.44 -4.84
C ILE A 97 -0.97 -13.10 -4.35
N HIS A 98 0.27 -12.77 -4.74
CA HIS A 98 0.94 -11.56 -4.30
C HIS A 98 0.85 -10.41 -5.31
N SER A 99 0.76 -10.74 -6.61
CA SER A 99 0.51 -9.80 -7.69
C SER A 99 0.00 -10.52 -8.93
N MET A 100 -0.68 -9.79 -9.81
CA MET A 100 -1.15 -10.32 -11.09
C MET A 100 -0.94 -9.30 -12.20
N VAL A 101 -0.82 -9.79 -13.43
CA VAL A 101 -0.83 -8.98 -14.63
C VAL A 101 -1.98 -9.47 -15.52
N ARG A 102 -2.85 -8.55 -15.93
CA ARG A 102 -3.95 -8.81 -16.87
C ARG A 102 -3.52 -8.34 -18.26
N TYR A 103 -3.77 -9.15 -19.26
CA TYR A 103 -3.45 -8.86 -20.64
C TYR A 103 -4.66 -8.45 -21.48
N VAL A 104 -4.41 -7.83 -22.64
CA VAL A 104 -5.46 -7.37 -23.58
C VAL A 104 -6.26 -8.51 -24.20
N ASP A 105 -5.74 -9.72 -24.23
CA ASP A 105 -6.41 -10.94 -24.69
C ASP A 105 -7.35 -11.55 -23.63
N GLY A 106 -7.42 -10.91 -22.43
CA GLY A 106 -8.22 -11.38 -21.29
C GLY A 106 -7.52 -12.38 -20.38
N SER A 107 -6.31 -12.82 -20.71
CA SER A 107 -5.54 -13.71 -19.81
C SER A 107 -4.98 -12.97 -18.60
N VAL A 108 -4.70 -13.73 -17.51
CA VAL A 108 -4.10 -13.23 -16.28
C VAL A 108 -2.93 -14.13 -15.89
N ILE A 109 -1.79 -13.52 -15.61
CA ILE A 109 -0.65 -14.21 -15.01
C ILE A 109 -0.52 -13.75 -13.56
N ALA A 110 -0.44 -14.69 -12.63
CA ALA A 110 -0.34 -14.44 -11.19
C ALA A 110 0.97 -14.99 -10.63
N GLN A 111 1.63 -14.20 -9.77
CA GLN A 111 2.69 -14.72 -8.92
C GLN A 111 2.05 -15.25 -7.63
N MET A 112 2.30 -16.52 -7.36
CA MET A 112 1.73 -17.24 -6.22
C MET A 112 2.83 -17.84 -5.35
N GLY A 113 2.60 -17.91 -4.05
CA GLY A 113 3.52 -18.51 -3.08
C GLY A 113 2.94 -18.52 -1.66
N ASN A 114 3.56 -19.26 -0.75
CA ASN A 114 3.29 -19.07 0.65
C ASN A 114 3.70 -17.67 1.08
N PRO A 115 2.98 -17.03 2.02
CA PRO A 115 3.30 -15.67 2.49
C PRO A 115 4.59 -15.68 3.33
N ASP A 116 5.73 -15.59 2.66
CA ASP A 116 7.06 -15.63 3.25
C ASP A 116 8.03 -14.76 2.43
N MET A 117 8.64 -13.79 3.09
CA MET A 117 9.59 -12.85 2.46
C MET A 117 10.86 -13.50 1.94
N ARG A 118 11.22 -14.71 2.39
CA ARG A 118 12.38 -15.44 1.87
C ARG A 118 12.26 -15.72 0.36
N THR A 119 11.04 -15.90 -0.15
CA THR A 119 10.81 -16.13 -1.58
C THR A 119 11.23 -14.94 -2.44
N PRO A 120 10.68 -13.72 -2.27
CA PRO A 120 11.08 -12.57 -3.09
C PRO A 120 12.53 -12.14 -2.85
N ILE A 121 13.06 -12.29 -1.61
CA ILE A 121 14.48 -12.01 -1.32
C ILE A 121 15.39 -12.96 -2.10
N ALA A 122 15.10 -14.26 -2.08
CA ALA A 122 15.90 -15.25 -2.79
C ALA A 122 15.85 -15.01 -4.31
N GLU A 123 14.68 -14.65 -4.85
CA GLU A 123 14.54 -14.31 -6.28
C GLU A 123 15.39 -13.10 -6.65
N THR A 124 15.28 -12.01 -5.88
CA THR A 124 16.03 -10.77 -6.16
C THR A 124 17.54 -10.99 -6.10
N MET A 125 18.02 -11.79 -5.13
CA MET A 125 19.45 -12.07 -5.00
C MET A 125 19.99 -13.02 -6.08
N ALA A 126 19.15 -13.90 -6.61
CA ALA A 126 19.58 -14.89 -7.61
C ALA A 126 19.26 -14.50 -9.05
N TYR A 127 18.54 -13.39 -9.26
CA TYR A 127 18.12 -12.95 -10.59
C TYR A 127 19.27 -12.96 -11.62
N PRO A 128 19.05 -13.44 -12.87
CA PRO A 128 17.78 -13.92 -13.45
C PRO A 128 17.45 -15.40 -13.14
N ASN A 129 18.25 -16.08 -12.35
CA ASN A 129 18.06 -17.48 -12.00
C ASN A 129 17.11 -17.61 -10.80
N ARG A 130 16.67 -18.86 -10.55
CA ARG A 130 15.94 -19.22 -9.33
C ARG A 130 16.85 -19.99 -8.39
N THR A 131 16.71 -19.76 -7.08
CA THR A 131 17.44 -20.48 -6.03
C THR A 131 16.50 -20.97 -4.95
N VAL A 132 16.98 -21.90 -4.14
CA VAL A 132 16.21 -22.44 -3.00
C VAL A 132 16.05 -21.36 -1.94
N SER A 133 14.81 -21.00 -1.61
CA SER A 133 14.48 -20.02 -0.55
C SER A 133 14.32 -20.67 0.83
N GLY A 134 14.17 -21.99 0.90
CA GLY A 134 13.80 -22.71 2.12
C GLY A 134 12.32 -22.55 2.51
N VAL A 135 11.48 -22.00 1.62
CA VAL A 135 10.03 -21.91 1.80
C VAL A 135 9.39 -23.16 1.21
N GLU A 136 8.45 -23.74 1.95
CA GLU A 136 7.68 -24.90 1.47
C GLU A 136 6.88 -24.55 0.21
N PRO A 137 6.81 -25.45 -0.80
CA PRO A 137 5.97 -25.25 -1.96
C PRO A 137 4.49 -25.10 -1.59
N LEU A 138 3.73 -24.41 -2.45
CA LEU A 138 2.27 -24.36 -2.31
C LEU A 138 1.66 -25.74 -2.48
N ASP A 139 0.81 -26.11 -1.52
CA ASP A 139 -0.01 -27.33 -1.59
C ASP A 139 -1.43 -26.98 -2.05
N PHE A 140 -1.70 -27.11 -3.34
CA PHE A 140 -3.00 -26.79 -3.94
C PHE A 140 -4.15 -27.63 -3.39
N PHE A 141 -3.88 -28.84 -2.88
CA PHE A 141 -4.90 -29.66 -2.26
C PHE A 141 -5.34 -29.13 -0.89
N LYS A 142 -4.48 -28.39 -0.20
CA LYS A 142 -4.82 -27.72 1.06
C LYS A 142 -5.49 -26.37 0.86
N ILE A 143 -5.16 -25.64 -0.21
CA ILE A 143 -5.67 -24.29 -0.48
C ILE A 143 -7.18 -24.31 -0.76
N LYS A 144 -7.67 -25.27 -1.56
CA LYS A 144 -9.07 -25.49 -1.94
C LYS A 144 -9.70 -24.35 -2.73
N GLU A 145 -9.64 -23.10 -2.24
CA GLU A 145 -10.29 -21.93 -2.84
C GLU A 145 -9.41 -20.67 -2.72
N LEU A 146 -9.59 -19.76 -3.65
CA LEU A 146 -9.02 -18.41 -3.65
C LEU A 146 -10.19 -17.43 -3.77
N THR A 147 -10.26 -16.47 -2.85
CA THR A 147 -11.34 -15.49 -2.82
C THR A 147 -10.81 -14.09 -3.13
N PHE A 148 -11.65 -13.31 -3.81
CA PHE A 148 -11.33 -11.94 -4.22
C PHE A 148 -12.50 -11.03 -3.83
N ILE A 149 -12.18 -9.86 -3.26
CA ILE A 149 -13.14 -8.89 -2.78
C ILE A 149 -12.73 -7.52 -3.34
N GLU A 150 -13.70 -6.76 -3.80
CA GLU A 150 -13.50 -5.36 -4.18
C GLU A 150 -13.23 -4.50 -2.93
N PRO A 151 -12.22 -3.62 -2.93
CA PRO A 151 -11.96 -2.73 -1.80
C PRO A 151 -13.11 -1.75 -1.58
N ASP A 152 -13.67 -1.72 -0.38
CA ASP A 152 -14.62 -0.69 0.04
C ASP A 152 -13.87 0.52 0.58
N PHE A 153 -13.94 1.65 -0.10
CA PHE A 153 -13.24 2.87 0.29
C PHE A 153 -13.80 3.54 1.56
N ASN A 154 -15.04 3.22 1.97
CA ASN A 154 -15.53 3.64 3.28
C ASN A 154 -14.82 2.90 4.41
N ARG A 155 -14.47 1.64 4.16
CA ARG A 155 -13.68 0.81 5.08
C ARG A 155 -12.19 1.17 5.04
N TYR A 156 -11.68 1.49 3.87
CA TYR A 156 -10.26 1.77 3.61
C TYR A 156 -10.03 3.17 3.04
N PRO A 157 -10.39 4.23 3.80
CA PRO A 157 -10.22 5.61 3.32
C PRO A 157 -8.76 5.96 3.03
N ASN A 158 -7.79 5.35 3.73
CA ASN A 158 -6.38 5.55 3.46
C ASN A 158 -5.93 5.01 2.09
N LEU A 159 -6.52 3.90 1.62
CA LEU A 159 -6.27 3.42 0.26
C LEU A 159 -6.79 4.42 -0.78
N LYS A 160 -8.00 4.93 -0.58
CA LYS A 160 -8.56 5.97 -1.46
C LYS A 160 -7.69 7.22 -1.47
N LEU A 161 -7.29 7.69 -0.29
CA LEU A 161 -6.42 8.85 -0.14
C LEU A 161 -5.09 8.68 -0.90
N ALA A 162 -4.47 7.51 -0.83
CA ALA A 162 -3.21 7.25 -1.53
C ALA A 162 -3.38 7.29 -3.07
N ILE A 163 -4.49 6.76 -3.58
CA ILE A 163 -4.82 6.83 -5.01
C ILE A 163 -5.02 8.29 -5.45
N ASP A 164 -5.76 9.07 -4.68
CA ASP A 164 -6.05 10.49 -4.96
C ASP A 164 -4.78 11.33 -4.84
N ALA A 165 -4.00 11.16 -3.78
CA ALA A 165 -2.74 11.89 -3.55
C ALA A 165 -1.73 11.68 -4.69
N PHE A 166 -1.70 10.48 -5.30
CA PHE A 166 -0.85 10.27 -6.48
C PHE A 166 -1.29 11.14 -7.66
N ALA A 167 -2.60 11.30 -7.86
CA ALA A 167 -3.12 12.16 -8.93
C ALA A 167 -2.86 13.65 -8.68
N GLU A 168 -2.80 14.07 -7.42
CA GLU A 168 -2.48 15.45 -7.03
C GLU A 168 -0.99 15.80 -7.20
N GLY A 169 -0.10 14.79 -7.07
CA GLY A 169 1.32 14.97 -7.29
C GLY A 169 2.21 14.56 -6.11
N GLN A 170 3.51 14.71 -6.31
CA GLN A 170 4.52 14.22 -5.39
C GLN A 170 4.45 14.89 -4.00
N TYR A 171 4.06 16.17 -3.92
CA TYR A 171 3.88 16.83 -2.63
C TYR A 171 2.81 16.16 -1.78
N ALA A 172 1.69 15.75 -2.41
CA ALA A 172 0.57 15.12 -1.70
C ALA A 172 0.94 13.72 -1.20
N THR A 173 1.62 12.91 -2.03
CA THR A 173 2.09 11.58 -1.60
C THR A 173 3.14 11.68 -0.49
N THR A 174 4.04 12.67 -0.53
CA THR A 174 5.02 12.94 0.53
C THR A 174 4.33 13.36 1.82
N ALA A 175 3.39 14.30 1.74
CA ALA A 175 2.63 14.77 2.90
C ALA A 175 1.80 13.65 3.54
N MET A 176 1.12 12.86 2.73
CA MET A 176 0.35 11.71 3.19
C MET A 176 1.23 10.70 3.95
N ASN A 177 2.37 10.32 3.39
CA ASN A 177 3.26 9.36 4.03
C ASN A 177 3.81 9.90 5.36
N ALA A 178 4.26 11.16 5.39
CA ALA A 178 4.77 11.80 6.59
C ALA A 178 3.70 11.89 7.71
N ALA A 179 2.48 12.30 7.35
CA ALA A 179 1.35 12.36 8.28
C ALA A 179 0.98 10.97 8.81
N ASN A 180 0.97 9.96 7.94
CA ASN A 180 0.65 8.59 8.32
C ASN A 180 1.63 8.03 9.36
N GLU A 181 2.93 8.31 9.24
CA GLU A 181 3.90 7.87 10.24
C GLU A 181 3.61 8.46 11.64
N ILE A 182 3.27 9.75 11.69
CA ILE A 182 2.91 10.44 12.93
C ILE A 182 1.58 9.91 13.49
N ALA A 183 0.56 9.78 12.65
CA ALA A 183 -0.76 9.30 13.07
C ALA A 183 -0.73 7.84 13.56
N VAL A 184 -0.01 6.96 12.86
CA VAL A 184 0.15 5.56 13.27
C VAL A 184 0.87 5.46 14.61
N GLN A 185 1.94 6.26 14.82
CA GLN A 185 2.63 6.26 16.10
C GLN A 185 1.71 6.76 17.23
N ALA A 186 0.97 7.85 17.00
CA ALA A 186 0.02 8.36 18.00
C ALA A 186 -1.10 7.35 18.33
N PHE A 187 -1.57 6.59 17.37
CA PHE A 187 -2.51 5.49 17.61
C PHE A 187 -1.88 4.38 18.45
N LEU A 188 -0.66 3.96 18.11
CA LEU A 188 0.06 2.91 18.85
C LEU A 188 0.34 3.31 20.31
N ASP A 189 0.53 4.61 20.57
CA ASP A 189 0.72 5.18 21.89
C ASP A 189 -0.60 5.44 22.64
N GLY A 190 -1.74 5.20 21.99
CA GLY A 190 -3.07 5.35 22.59
C GLY A 190 -3.60 6.79 22.67
N TYR A 191 -2.99 7.74 21.95
CA TYR A 191 -3.41 9.15 21.96
C TYR A 191 -4.61 9.43 21.06
N ILE A 192 -4.81 8.62 20.02
CA ILE A 192 -5.90 8.77 19.05
C ILE A 192 -6.57 7.43 18.77
N LYS A 193 -7.78 7.45 18.20
CA LYS A 193 -8.50 6.26 17.77
C LYS A 193 -7.99 5.76 16.40
N PHE A 194 -8.26 4.49 16.10
CA PHE A 194 -7.96 3.88 14.79
C PHE A 194 -8.54 4.69 13.61
N THR A 195 -9.78 5.15 13.75
CA THR A 195 -10.46 5.96 12.73
C THR A 195 -9.86 7.35 12.53
N ASP A 196 -9.13 7.87 13.50
CA ASP A 196 -8.53 9.20 13.41
C ASP A 196 -7.27 9.21 12.53
N ILE A 197 -6.62 8.04 12.34
CA ILE A 197 -5.48 7.92 11.43
C ILE A 197 -5.85 8.46 10.03
N ALA A 198 -6.95 7.98 9.45
CA ALA A 198 -7.38 8.41 8.12
C ALA A 198 -7.78 9.89 8.07
N LYS A 199 -8.44 10.39 9.12
CA LYS A 199 -8.83 11.81 9.22
C LYS A 199 -7.61 12.74 9.27
N ILE A 200 -6.59 12.35 10.05
CA ILE A 200 -5.35 13.13 10.17
C ILE A 200 -4.60 13.11 8.84
N ASN A 201 -4.48 11.95 8.20
CA ASN A 201 -3.83 11.82 6.90
C ASN A 201 -4.51 12.69 5.85
N GLN A 202 -5.83 12.60 5.74
CA GLN A 202 -6.62 13.39 4.80
C GLN A 202 -6.48 14.89 5.09
N ALA A 203 -6.69 15.32 6.33
CA ALA A 203 -6.58 16.73 6.71
C ALA A 203 -5.17 17.29 6.50
N SER A 204 -4.14 16.45 6.66
CA SER A 204 -2.76 16.87 6.39
C SER A 204 -2.53 17.10 4.90
N VAL A 205 -3.02 16.24 4.02
CA VAL A 205 -2.91 16.44 2.57
C VAL A 205 -3.70 17.69 2.12
N GLU A 206 -4.95 17.82 2.58
CA GLU A 206 -5.83 18.94 2.20
C GLU A 206 -5.31 20.31 2.65
N GLN A 207 -4.62 20.38 3.80
CA GLN A 207 -4.09 21.64 4.35
C GLN A 207 -2.67 21.96 3.88
N MET A 208 -1.98 21.00 3.24
CA MET A 208 -0.67 21.28 2.64
C MET A 208 -0.82 22.13 1.39
N PRO A 209 -0.03 23.21 1.25
CA PRO A 209 0.00 23.97 0.02
C PRO A 209 0.56 23.12 -1.12
N SER A 210 -0.12 23.15 -2.28
CA SER A 210 0.40 22.49 -3.48
C SER A 210 1.75 23.13 -3.86
N SER A 211 2.73 22.29 -4.12
CA SER A 211 4.08 22.71 -4.48
C SER A 211 4.69 21.78 -5.52
N THR A 212 5.57 22.33 -6.34
CA THR A 212 6.36 21.54 -7.27
C THR A 212 7.57 20.98 -6.53
N ILE A 213 7.75 19.68 -6.58
CA ILE A 213 8.92 18.98 -6.05
C ILE A 213 9.94 18.84 -7.16
N SER A 214 11.09 19.47 -7.02
CA SER A 214 12.17 19.47 -8.01
C SER A 214 13.50 18.94 -7.46
N SER A 215 13.61 18.81 -6.15
CA SER A 215 14.81 18.36 -5.45
C SER A 215 14.48 17.50 -4.23
N ILE A 216 15.50 16.84 -3.70
CA ILE A 216 15.39 16.10 -2.43
C ILE A 216 15.09 17.07 -1.27
N ASP A 217 15.65 18.27 -1.30
CA ASP A 217 15.40 19.28 -0.28
C ASP A 217 13.93 19.71 -0.23
N ASP A 218 13.27 19.79 -1.40
CA ASP A 218 11.82 20.05 -1.47
C ASP A 218 11.02 18.93 -0.81
N VAL A 219 11.40 17.65 -1.08
CA VAL A 219 10.76 16.48 -0.43
C VAL A 219 10.91 16.58 1.09
N LEU A 220 12.12 16.85 1.59
CA LEU A 220 12.39 16.95 3.03
C LEU A 220 11.64 18.13 3.67
N ALA A 221 11.48 19.23 2.96
CA ALA A 221 10.71 20.38 3.43
C ALA A 221 9.22 20.05 3.57
N VAL A 222 8.64 19.39 2.58
CA VAL A 222 7.23 18.94 2.61
C VAL A 222 7.02 17.88 3.69
N ASP A 223 7.90 16.89 3.82
CA ASP A 223 7.84 15.87 4.88
C ASP A 223 7.81 16.51 6.27
N LYS A 224 8.74 17.45 6.53
CA LYS A 224 8.80 18.16 7.82
C LYS A 224 7.52 18.93 8.11
N GLN A 225 7.03 19.72 7.15
CA GLN A 225 5.79 20.49 7.32
C GLN A 225 4.57 19.59 7.58
N ALA A 226 4.47 18.49 6.85
CA ALA A 226 3.37 17.54 7.04
C ALA A 226 3.40 16.86 8.42
N ARG A 227 4.59 16.52 8.94
CA ARG A 227 4.75 16.00 10.31
C ARG A 227 4.32 17.03 11.35
N GLU A 228 4.77 18.28 11.23
CA GLU A 228 4.37 19.35 12.14
C GLU A 228 2.86 19.60 12.10
N LEU A 229 2.25 19.53 10.93
CA LEU A 229 0.80 19.67 10.76
C LEU A 229 0.06 18.51 11.40
N ALA A 230 0.48 17.26 11.16
CA ALA A 230 -0.13 16.07 11.75
C ALA A 230 -0.06 16.11 13.29
N ASP A 231 1.09 16.49 13.86
CA ASP A 231 1.24 16.70 15.32
C ASP A 231 0.28 17.76 15.85
N SER A 232 0.10 18.85 15.10
CA SER A 232 -0.85 19.90 15.47
C SER A 232 -2.30 19.43 15.45
N LEU A 233 -2.66 18.59 14.46
CA LEU A 233 -3.99 18.00 14.35
C LEU A 233 -4.27 17.01 15.48
N ILE A 234 -3.30 16.18 15.85
CA ILE A 234 -3.39 15.24 16.98
C ILE A 234 -3.63 15.99 18.29
N LYS A 235 -2.86 17.05 18.57
CA LYS A 235 -3.03 17.87 19.78
C LYS A 235 -4.42 18.49 19.94
N LYS A 236 -5.16 18.68 18.85
CA LYS A 236 -6.56 19.16 18.90
C LYS A 236 -7.57 18.07 19.24
N LEU A 237 -7.19 16.79 19.09
CA LEU A 237 -8.03 15.64 19.40
C LEU A 237 -7.84 15.13 20.84
N MET A 238 -6.70 15.46 21.46
CA MET A 238 -6.37 15.15 22.85
C MET A 238 -7.04 16.14 23.81
#